data_37d73e48afcc432ca7eef30737e43f20
#
_entry.id   37d73e48afcc432ca7eef30737e43f20
#
_cell.length_a   1.000
_cell.length_b   1.000
_cell.length_c   1.000
_cell.angle_alpha   90.00
_cell.angle_beta   90.00
_cell.angle_gamma   90.00
#
_symmetry.space_group_name_H-M   'P 1'
#
loop_
_entity.id
_entity.type
_entity.pdbx_description
1 polymer ?
#
loop_
_entity_poly.entity_id
_entity_poly.type
_entity_poly.pdbx_seq_one_letter_code
_entity_poly.pdbx_strand_id
1 'polypeptide(L)'
;MKIITVLIIYFLSFTVHSFPLPKENKATYDVIRKNKVIGSIETTFNNEDSTLEITTVVDIEVKVLFVTAYEFYQTSIETWVDNEFIKIEGYADFEDEREYFIKGEDIDNIFLASGMDGELKLDKSILPLNYWNKEILKQNKIFDTQKGIVREIQVTKLKDEEIEINDKKILAEKYLFNATTHPKDKGPFPEYTLWYAKNEELLKFRFINWKDKKEVITIRNNWDQ
;
A
#
# COMPACT_ATOMS: atom_id res chain seq x y z
N MET A 1 -15.61 62.80 -14.32
CA MET A 1 -14.69 61.88 -13.64
C MET A 1 -15.34 60.47 -13.69
N LYS A 2 -14.83 59.58 -14.56
CA LYS A 2 -15.35 58.18 -14.69
C LYS A 2 -14.52 57.30 -13.80
N ILE A 3 -15.14 56.71 -12.78
CA ILE A 3 -14.50 55.72 -11.90
C ILE A 3 -14.53 54.37 -12.60
N ILE A 4 -13.37 53.86 -12.96
CA ILE A 4 -13.20 52.49 -13.50
C ILE A 4 -13.01 51.56 -12.30
N THR A 5 -14.04 50.76 -12.01
CA THR A 5 -13.94 49.70 -11.00
C THR A 5 -13.26 48.53 -11.63
N VAL A 6 -12.01 48.26 -11.22
CA VAL A 6 -11.27 47.07 -11.62
C VAL A 6 -11.69 45.91 -10.72
N LEU A 7 -12.39 44.93 -11.29
CA LEU A 7 -12.79 43.69 -10.63
C LEU A 7 -11.60 42.73 -10.68
N ILE A 8 -10.88 42.53 -9.56
CA ILE A 8 -9.81 41.55 -9.45
C ILE A 8 -10.49 40.21 -9.15
N ILE A 9 -10.53 39.33 -10.15
CA ILE A 9 -10.98 37.93 -10.00
C ILE A 9 -9.76 37.13 -9.48
N TYR A 10 -9.78 36.78 -8.21
CA TYR A 10 -8.85 35.80 -7.66
C TYR A 10 -9.23 34.41 -8.18
N PHE A 11 -8.48 33.87 -9.13
CA PHE A 11 -8.50 32.46 -9.43
C PHE A 11 -7.80 31.70 -8.27
N LEU A 12 -8.58 31.14 -7.38
CA LEU A 12 -8.11 30.12 -6.45
C LEU A 12 -7.82 28.85 -7.29
N SER A 13 -6.55 28.66 -7.62
CA SER A 13 -6.08 27.41 -8.19
C SER A 13 -6.17 26.36 -7.12
N PHE A 14 -7.24 25.56 -7.11
CA PHE A 14 -7.29 24.33 -6.36
C PHE A 14 -6.30 23.37 -7.02
N THR A 15 -5.18 23.08 -6.37
CA THR A 15 -4.34 21.96 -6.76
C THR A 15 -5.09 20.69 -6.40
N VAL A 16 -5.76 20.12 -7.36
CA VAL A 16 -6.27 18.75 -7.24
C VAL A 16 -5.04 17.85 -7.10
N HIS A 17 -4.77 17.36 -5.90
CA HIS A 17 -3.79 16.31 -5.71
C HIS A 17 -4.43 15.04 -6.28
N SER A 18 -4.05 14.70 -7.50
CA SER A 18 -4.37 13.41 -8.08
C SER A 18 -3.37 12.38 -7.57
N PHE A 19 -3.84 11.21 -7.21
CA PHE A 19 -2.94 10.09 -6.92
C PHE A 19 -2.02 9.79 -8.10
N PRO A 20 -0.77 9.37 -7.86
CA PRO A 20 0.13 8.92 -8.91
C PRO A 20 -0.36 7.58 -9.45
N LEU A 21 -1.16 7.64 -10.51
CA LEU A 21 -1.63 6.42 -11.16
C LEU A 21 -0.56 5.91 -12.14
N PRO A 22 -0.28 4.61 -12.16
CA PRO A 22 0.57 3.99 -13.16
C PRO A 22 0.02 4.21 -14.58
N LYS A 23 0.92 4.34 -15.56
CA LYS A 23 0.57 4.67 -16.95
C LYS A 23 -0.49 3.74 -17.58
N GLU A 24 -0.50 2.47 -17.19
CA GLU A 24 -1.46 1.47 -17.68
C GLU A 24 -2.58 1.19 -16.65
N ASN A 25 -2.76 2.07 -15.65
CA ASN A 25 -3.67 1.82 -14.53
C ASN A 25 -3.40 0.47 -13.82
N LYS A 26 -2.16 0.01 -13.89
CA LYS A 26 -1.75 -1.29 -13.34
C LYS A 26 -0.30 -1.25 -12.86
N ALA A 27 -0.07 -1.74 -11.66
CA ALA A 27 1.24 -1.96 -11.09
C ALA A 27 1.45 -3.46 -10.81
N THR A 28 2.49 -4.06 -11.38
CA THR A 28 2.84 -5.45 -11.15
C THR A 28 4.23 -5.58 -10.57
N TYR A 29 4.39 -6.51 -9.63
CA TYR A 29 5.64 -6.72 -8.91
C TYR A 29 5.95 -8.21 -8.82
N ASP A 30 7.23 -8.53 -8.97
CA ASP A 30 7.75 -9.85 -8.63
C ASP A 30 8.13 -9.90 -7.15
N VAL A 31 7.73 -10.96 -6.46
CA VAL A 31 8.17 -11.26 -5.10
C VAL A 31 9.33 -12.25 -5.17
N ILE A 32 10.50 -11.82 -4.72
CA ILE A 32 11.75 -12.54 -4.90
C ILE A 32 12.32 -12.96 -3.54
N ARG A 33 12.71 -14.22 -3.41
CA ARG A 33 13.39 -14.77 -2.25
C ARG A 33 14.48 -15.74 -2.68
N LYS A 34 15.69 -15.59 -2.12
CA LYS A 34 16.86 -16.42 -2.51
C LYS A 34 17.09 -16.41 -4.04
N ASN A 35 16.98 -15.24 -4.67
CA ASN A 35 17.13 -15.03 -6.12
C ASN A 35 16.14 -15.84 -6.99
N LYS A 36 14.99 -16.22 -6.45
CA LYS A 36 13.90 -16.87 -7.19
C LYS A 36 12.62 -16.08 -7.01
N VAL A 37 11.86 -15.92 -8.07
CA VAL A 37 10.49 -15.43 -7.99
C VAL A 37 9.66 -16.49 -7.27
N ILE A 38 8.96 -16.08 -6.23
CA ILE A 38 8.10 -16.94 -5.39
C ILE A 38 6.64 -16.49 -5.42
N GLY A 39 6.33 -15.46 -6.19
CA GLY A 39 4.98 -14.92 -6.29
C GLY A 39 4.95 -13.57 -6.93
N SER A 40 3.78 -12.96 -6.94
CA SER A 40 3.53 -11.64 -7.52
C SER A 40 2.58 -10.81 -6.68
N ILE A 41 2.65 -9.50 -6.89
CA ILE A 41 1.64 -8.55 -6.45
C ILE A 41 1.14 -7.82 -7.69
N GLU A 42 -0.18 -7.74 -7.82
CA GLU A 42 -0.84 -6.99 -8.87
C GLU A 42 -1.77 -5.96 -8.23
N THR A 43 -1.63 -4.69 -8.60
CA THR A 43 -2.56 -3.62 -8.21
C THR A 43 -3.13 -2.97 -9.45
N THR A 44 -4.44 -3.00 -9.62
CA THR A 44 -5.17 -2.35 -10.71
C THR A 44 -5.96 -1.15 -10.20
N PHE A 45 -6.02 -0.11 -11.01
CA PHE A 45 -6.65 1.17 -10.71
C PHE A 45 -7.77 1.43 -11.71
N ASN A 46 -9.00 1.40 -11.27
CA ASN A 46 -10.16 1.75 -12.09
C ASN A 46 -10.67 3.12 -11.65
N ASN A 47 -10.50 4.11 -12.51
CA ASN A 47 -10.90 5.49 -12.23
C ASN A 47 -12.12 5.84 -13.09
N GLU A 48 -13.26 6.04 -12.43
CA GLU A 48 -14.52 6.46 -13.04
C GLU A 48 -15.04 7.72 -12.36
N ASP A 49 -15.07 8.83 -13.07
CA ASP A 49 -15.45 10.16 -12.56
C ASP A 49 -14.64 10.55 -11.32
N SER A 50 -15.31 10.70 -10.16
CA SER A 50 -14.67 11.02 -8.88
C SER A 50 -14.30 9.79 -8.05
N THR A 51 -14.59 8.59 -8.55
CA THR A 51 -14.39 7.32 -7.84
C THR A 51 -13.18 6.58 -8.39
N LEU A 52 -12.26 6.24 -7.50
CA LEU A 52 -11.13 5.37 -7.79
C LEU A 52 -11.29 4.06 -7.04
N GLU A 53 -11.47 2.96 -7.77
CA GLU A 53 -11.45 1.62 -7.23
C GLU A 53 -10.07 0.99 -7.45
N ILE A 54 -9.51 0.41 -6.39
CA ILE A 54 -8.19 -0.19 -6.43
C ILE A 54 -8.28 -1.62 -5.97
N THR A 55 -7.96 -2.54 -6.87
CA THR A 55 -7.89 -3.96 -6.55
C THR A 55 -6.44 -4.39 -6.42
N THR A 56 -6.07 -4.96 -5.27
CA THR A 56 -4.75 -5.56 -5.05
C THR A 56 -4.89 -7.06 -4.86
N VAL A 57 -4.08 -7.83 -5.57
CA VAL A 57 -3.95 -9.29 -5.42
C VAL A 57 -2.50 -9.62 -5.10
N VAL A 58 -2.28 -10.39 -4.04
CA VAL A 58 -0.99 -10.94 -3.67
C VAL A 58 -1.09 -12.45 -3.73
N ASP A 59 -0.19 -13.08 -4.46
CA ASP A 59 -0.12 -14.54 -4.60
C ASP A 59 1.33 -14.98 -4.43
N ILE A 60 1.61 -15.70 -3.36
CA ILE A 60 2.96 -16.13 -2.99
C ILE A 60 2.95 -17.63 -2.68
N GLU A 61 3.77 -18.39 -3.38
CA GLU A 61 3.98 -19.82 -3.13
C GLU A 61 5.47 -20.16 -3.02
N VAL A 62 5.87 -20.81 -1.94
CA VAL A 62 7.25 -21.30 -1.74
C VAL A 62 7.25 -22.82 -1.79
N LYS A 63 7.87 -23.40 -2.81
CA LYS A 63 8.05 -24.86 -2.95
C LYS A 63 9.44 -25.29 -2.51
N VAL A 64 9.49 -26.40 -1.78
CA VAL A 64 10.72 -27.11 -1.42
C VAL A 64 10.59 -28.58 -1.84
N LEU A 65 11.43 -29.03 -2.75
CA LEU A 65 11.41 -30.42 -3.26
C LEU A 65 10.01 -30.90 -3.68
N PHE A 66 9.30 -30.07 -4.47
CA PHE A 66 7.95 -30.35 -5.00
C PHE A 66 6.82 -30.30 -3.95
N VAL A 67 7.11 -29.92 -2.70
CA VAL A 67 6.09 -29.72 -1.66
C VAL A 67 5.94 -28.23 -1.40
N THR A 68 4.70 -27.74 -1.33
CA THR A 68 4.41 -26.37 -0.89
C THR A 68 4.80 -26.25 0.57
N ALA A 69 5.77 -25.37 0.85
CA ALA A 69 6.30 -25.12 2.18
C ALA A 69 5.73 -23.85 2.81
N TYR A 70 5.11 -23.00 2.02
CA TYR A 70 4.42 -21.79 2.43
C TYR A 70 3.56 -21.27 1.28
N GLU A 71 2.34 -20.86 1.59
CA GLU A 71 1.42 -20.19 0.70
C GLU A 71 0.86 -18.95 1.40
N PHE A 72 0.67 -17.87 0.67
CA PHE A 72 -0.02 -16.67 1.12
C PHE A 72 -0.80 -16.09 -0.04
N TYR A 73 -2.09 -15.92 0.17
CA TYR A 73 -2.97 -15.27 -0.77
C TYR A 73 -3.70 -14.11 -0.11
N GLN A 74 -3.78 -12.98 -0.79
CA GLN A 74 -4.56 -11.82 -0.36
C GLN A 74 -5.23 -11.17 -1.55
N THR A 75 -6.46 -10.73 -1.34
CA THR A 75 -7.12 -9.78 -2.23
C THR A 75 -7.74 -8.66 -1.42
N SER A 76 -7.73 -7.45 -1.97
CA SER A 76 -8.43 -6.30 -1.39
C SER A 76 -8.97 -5.40 -2.48
N ILE A 77 -10.13 -4.81 -2.23
CA ILE A 77 -10.75 -3.79 -3.06
C ILE A 77 -10.92 -2.55 -2.19
N GLU A 78 -10.28 -1.46 -2.57
CA GLU A 78 -10.37 -0.16 -1.92
C GLU A 78 -11.20 0.77 -2.79
N THR A 79 -12.10 1.53 -2.20
CA THR A 79 -12.87 2.59 -2.88
C THR A 79 -12.48 3.95 -2.30
N TRP A 80 -12.12 4.86 -3.19
CA TRP A 80 -11.75 6.23 -2.88
C TRP A 80 -12.68 7.17 -3.67
N VAL A 81 -13.23 8.20 -3.00
CA VAL A 81 -14.09 9.21 -3.64
C VAL A 81 -13.48 10.57 -3.34
N ASP A 82 -13.26 11.41 -4.35
CA ASP A 82 -12.60 12.71 -4.21
C ASP A 82 -11.28 12.65 -3.42
N ASN A 83 -10.49 11.57 -3.61
CA ASN A 83 -9.26 11.23 -2.89
C ASN A 83 -9.42 10.90 -1.39
N GLU A 84 -10.63 10.71 -0.91
CA GLU A 84 -10.90 10.21 0.44
C GLU A 84 -11.13 8.70 0.43
N PHE A 85 -10.51 7.99 1.38
CA PHE A 85 -10.71 6.55 1.55
C PHE A 85 -12.08 6.28 2.14
N ILE A 86 -12.96 5.61 1.38
CA ILE A 86 -14.38 5.43 1.74
C ILE A 86 -14.70 3.99 2.14
N LYS A 87 -14.10 3.00 1.44
CA LYS A 87 -14.47 1.60 1.66
C LYS A 87 -13.31 0.66 1.40
N ILE A 88 -13.32 -0.48 2.09
CA ILE A 88 -12.47 -1.63 1.79
C ILE A 88 -13.23 -2.94 2.00
N GLU A 89 -12.99 -3.88 1.10
CA GLU A 89 -13.30 -5.29 1.27
C GLU A 89 -12.03 -6.10 1.00
N GLY A 90 -11.71 -7.06 1.87
CA GLY A 90 -10.48 -7.83 1.73
C GLY A 90 -10.62 -9.24 2.28
N TYR A 91 -9.76 -10.09 1.77
CA TYR A 91 -9.54 -11.46 2.22
C TYR A 91 -8.04 -11.75 2.25
N ALA A 92 -7.58 -12.38 3.30
CA ALA A 92 -6.19 -12.82 3.42
C ALA A 92 -6.14 -14.23 4.01
N ASP A 93 -5.45 -15.12 3.31
CA ASP A 93 -5.17 -16.48 3.73
C ASP A 93 -3.67 -16.63 4.00
N PHE A 94 -3.36 -16.88 5.25
CA PHE A 94 -2.03 -17.28 5.70
C PHE A 94 -2.07 -18.77 5.97
N GLU A 95 -1.50 -19.59 5.14
CA GLU A 95 -1.53 -21.06 5.25
C GLU A 95 -1.30 -21.56 6.68
N ASP A 96 -0.44 -20.89 7.45
CA ASP A 96 -0.08 -21.27 8.82
C ASP A 96 -0.84 -20.47 9.90
N GLU A 97 -1.83 -19.63 9.53
CA GLU A 97 -2.68 -18.83 10.40
C GLU A 97 -4.17 -19.03 10.07
N ARG A 98 -4.99 -18.09 10.54
CA ARG A 98 -6.42 -18.04 10.20
C ARG A 98 -6.60 -17.27 8.90
N GLU A 99 -7.65 -17.59 8.20
CA GLU A 99 -8.21 -16.71 7.18
C GLU A 99 -8.82 -15.46 7.82
N TYR A 100 -8.60 -14.32 7.20
CA TYR A 100 -9.14 -13.04 7.64
C TYR A 100 -10.03 -12.45 6.56
N PHE A 101 -11.24 -12.06 6.96
CA PHE A 101 -12.17 -11.28 6.15
C PHE A 101 -12.18 -9.86 6.69
N ILE A 102 -11.83 -8.91 5.85
CA ILE A 102 -11.68 -7.50 6.22
C ILE A 102 -12.78 -6.71 5.53
N LYS A 103 -13.45 -5.85 6.29
CA LYS A 103 -14.42 -4.89 5.77
C LYS A 103 -14.21 -3.56 6.45
N GLY A 104 -14.50 -2.47 5.74
CA GLY A 104 -14.50 -1.14 6.30
C GLY A 104 -15.29 -0.20 5.41
N GLU A 105 -16.02 0.74 6.00
CA GLU A 105 -16.81 1.74 5.28
C GLU A 105 -16.94 3.03 6.10
N ASP A 106 -16.83 4.18 5.44
CA ASP A 106 -17.13 5.48 6.05
C ASP A 106 -18.64 5.65 6.17
N ILE A 107 -19.14 5.73 7.39
CA ILE A 107 -20.55 5.98 7.72
C ILE A 107 -20.60 7.16 8.68
N ASP A 108 -21.22 8.24 8.29
CA ASP A 108 -21.38 9.45 9.11
C ASP A 108 -20.06 10.00 9.67
N ASN A 109 -19.00 10.04 8.87
CA ASN A 109 -17.63 10.46 9.23
C ASN A 109 -16.95 9.59 10.29
N ILE A 110 -17.37 8.34 10.42
CA ILE A 110 -16.72 7.32 11.21
C ILE A 110 -16.39 6.15 10.29
N PHE A 111 -15.13 5.73 10.24
CA PHE A 111 -14.77 4.53 9.49
C PHE A 111 -15.07 3.29 10.34
N LEU A 112 -16.18 2.61 10.02
CA LEU A 112 -16.58 1.36 10.66
C LEU A 112 -15.87 0.21 9.96
N ALA A 113 -15.07 -0.53 10.71
CA ALA A 113 -14.28 -1.63 10.16
C ALA A 113 -14.48 -2.92 10.95
N SER A 114 -14.12 -4.04 10.34
CA SER A 114 -14.08 -5.35 10.99
C SER A 114 -12.91 -6.18 10.46
N GLY A 115 -12.38 -7.05 11.32
CA GLY A 115 -11.28 -7.94 11.00
C GLY A 115 -10.95 -8.85 12.18
N MET A 116 -9.66 -9.10 12.40
CA MET A 116 -9.16 -10.05 13.41
C MET A 116 -9.68 -9.80 14.84
N ASP A 117 -9.91 -8.56 15.20
CA ASP A 117 -10.39 -8.16 16.56
C ASP A 117 -11.90 -7.88 16.60
N GLY A 118 -12.63 -8.18 15.55
CA GLY A 118 -14.05 -7.88 15.42
C GLY A 118 -14.32 -6.46 14.90
N GLU A 119 -15.37 -5.83 15.42
CA GLU A 119 -15.78 -4.49 14.96
C GLU A 119 -14.93 -3.38 15.57
N LEU A 120 -14.55 -2.42 14.74
CA LEU A 120 -13.76 -1.24 15.09
C LEU A 120 -14.47 0.04 14.63
N LYS A 121 -14.38 1.08 15.47
CA LYS A 121 -14.79 2.44 15.11
C LYS A 121 -13.54 3.30 15.03
N LEU A 122 -13.21 3.77 13.85
CA LEU A 122 -11.97 4.47 13.55
C LEU A 122 -12.24 5.89 13.08
N ASP A 123 -11.24 6.75 13.17
CA ASP A 123 -11.28 8.06 12.58
C ASP A 123 -11.39 7.95 11.05
N LYS A 124 -12.21 8.79 10.42
CA LYS A 124 -12.37 8.83 8.96
C LYS A 124 -11.04 9.05 8.22
N SER A 125 -10.10 9.74 8.86
CA SER A 125 -8.78 10.02 8.26
C SER A 125 -7.83 8.82 8.24
N ILE A 126 -8.23 7.67 8.80
CA ILE A 126 -7.40 6.46 8.78
C ILE A 126 -7.12 6.03 7.33
N LEU A 127 -5.86 5.73 7.02
CA LEU A 127 -5.49 5.21 5.71
C LEU A 127 -5.25 3.69 5.76
N PRO A 128 -5.59 2.97 4.68
CA PRO A 128 -5.29 1.55 4.56
C PRO A 128 -3.78 1.33 4.38
N LEU A 129 -3.26 0.25 4.96
CA LEU A 129 -1.89 -0.19 4.72
C LEU A 129 -1.78 -0.74 3.30
N ASN A 130 -1.46 0.15 2.41
CA ASN A 130 -1.04 -0.17 1.05
C ASN A 130 0.20 0.66 0.76
N TYR A 131 1.13 0.11 0.04
CA TYR A 131 2.37 0.83 -0.28
C TYR A 131 2.28 1.65 -1.57
N TRP A 132 1.19 1.54 -2.34
CA TRP A 132 0.99 2.33 -3.55
C TRP A 132 0.71 3.80 -3.23
N ASN A 133 0.06 4.09 -2.10
CA ASN A 133 -0.24 5.45 -1.65
C ASN A 133 0.84 5.94 -0.67
N LYS A 134 1.71 6.81 -1.14
CA LYS A 134 2.81 7.35 -0.35
C LYS A 134 2.38 8.19 0.85
N GLU A 135 1.10 8.66 0.90
CA GLU A 135 0.56 9.42 2.04
C GLU A 135 0.57 8.61 3.35
N ILE A 136 0.61 7.28 3.29
CA ILE A 136 0.79 6.44 4.47
C ILE A 136 2.07 6.77 5.25
N LEU A 137 3.11 7.26 4.57
CA LEU A 137 4.39 7.63 5.20
C LEU A 137 4.30 8.86 6.12
N LYS A 138 3.21 9.63 6.03
CA LYS A 138 2.94 10.82 6.85
C LYS A 138 2.05 10.51 8.06
N GLN A 139 1.54 9.28 8.14
CA GLN A 139 0.64 8.85 9.21
C GLN A 139 1.42 8.39 10.45
N ASN A 140 0.73 8.31 11.57
CA ASN A 140 1.21 7.66 12.81
C ASN A 140 0.42 6.38 13.13
N LYS A 141 -0.72 6.19 12.46
CA LYS A 141 -1.58 5.01 12.55
C LYS A 141 -2.13 4.67 11.17
N ILE A 142 -2.28 3.38 10.90
CA ILE A 142 -2.84 2.85 9.67
C ILE A 142 -3.81 1.71 9.97
N PHE A 143 -4.70 1.44 9.03
CA PHE A 143 -5.55 0.26 9.02
C PHE A 143 -4.85 -0.87 8.24
N ASP A 144 -4.47 -1.94 8.93
CA ASP A 144 -3.84 -3.11 8.32
C ASP A 144 -4.85 -3.89 7.47
N THR A 145 -4.64 -3.88 6.16
CA THR A 145 -5.54 -4.49 5.17
C THR A 145 -5.45 -6.01 5.09
N GLN A 146 -4.49 -6.63 5.80
CA GLN A 146 -4.35 -8.08 5.86
C GLN A 146 -5.14 -8.70 7.01
N LYS A 147 -5.28 -7.98 8.11
CA LYS A 147 -5.88 -8.49 9.34
C LYS A 147 -7.06 -7.66 9.86
N GLY A 148 -7.32 -6.49 9.29
CA GLY A 148 -8.41 -5.60 9.70
C GLY A 148 -8.23 -5.06 11.12
N ILE A 149 -7.02 -4.59 11.45
CA ILE A 149 -6.65 -4.01 12.74
C ILE A 149 -5.94 -2.67 12.57
N VAL A 150 -5.82 -1.89 13.63
CA VAL A 150 -5.01 -0.66 13.62
C VAL A 150 -3.59 -0.96 14.08
N ARG A 151 -2.61 -0.39 13.37
CA ARG A 151 -1.21 -0.41 13.79
C ARG A 151 -0.69 1.01 13.93
N GLU A 152 0.07 1.27 14.99
CA GLU A 152 0.91 2.45 15.08
C GLU A 152 2.13 2.23 14.21
N ILE A 153 2.54 3.28 13.48
CA ILE A 153 3.67 3.21 12.54
C ILE A 153 4.74 4.22 12.89
N GLN A 154 5.96 3.89 12.48
CA GLN A 154 7.10 4.77 12.54
C GLN A 154 7.80 4.75 11.18
N VAL A 155 7.99 5.93 10.60
CA VAL A 155 8.64 6.11 9.31
C VAL A 155 9.88 6.96 9.46
N THR A 156 10.97 6.54 8.80
CA THR A 156 12.22 7.30 8.76
C THR A 156 12.66 7.47 7.30
N LYS A 157 12.77 8.72 6.83
CA LYS A 157 13.39 8.99 5.53
C LYS A 157 14.87 8.68 5.60
N LEU A 158 15.35 7.86 4.67
CA LEU A 158 16.76 7.54 4.48
C LEU A 158 17.35 8.36 3.32
N LYS A 159 18.67 8.20 3.10
CA LYS A 159 19.32 8.78 1.92
C LYS A 159 18.78 8.11 0.66
N ASP A 160 18.46 8.91 -0.36
CA ASP A 160 18.04 8.41 -1.67
C ASP A 160 19.08 7.45 -2.24
N GLU A 161 18.63 6.46 -2.97
CA GLU A 161 19.44 5.37 -3.48
C GLU A 161 19.17 5.13 -4.97
N GLU A 162 20.24 4.89 -5.74
CA GLU A 162 20.10 4.43 -7.12
C GLU A 162 19.75 2.95 -7.10
N ILE A 163 18.62 2.58 -7.68
CA ILE A 163 18.16 1.19 -7.86
C ILE A 163 18.03 0.88 -9.33
N GLU A 164 18.08 -0.40 -9.67
CA GLU A 164 17.91 -0.89 -11.04
C GLU A 164 16.55 -1.55 -11.21
N ILE A 165 15.79 -1.14 -12.23
CA ILE A 165 14.51 -1.72 -12.63
C ILE A 165 14.50 -1.83 -14.15
N ASN A 166 14.27 -3.03 -14.70
CA ASN A 166 14.25 -3.27 -16.15
C ASN A 166 15.50 -2.71 -16.86
N ASP A 167 16.68 -3.00 -16.31
CA ASP A 167 17.99 -2.53 -16.82
C ASP A 167 18.17 -0.99 -16.82
N LYS A 168 17.28 -0.25 -16.14
CA LYS A 168 17.37 1.20 -15.98
C LYS A 168 17.73 1.57 -14.54
N LYS A 169 18.67 2.49 -14.40
CA LYS A 169 19.06 3.07 -13.11
C LYS A 169 18.16 4.24 -12.77
N ILE A 170 17.60 4.19 -11.56
CA ILE A 170 16.61 5.16 -11.08
C ILE A 170 17.04 5.65 -9.71
N LEU A 171 17.15 6.97 -9.53
CA LEU A 171 17.31 7.55 -8.20
C LEU A 171 15.96 7.55 -7.50
N ALA A 172 15.84 6.70 -6.47
CA ALA A 172 14.61 6.51 -5.71
C ALA A 172 14.73 7.11 -4.31
N GLU A 173 13.63 7.66 -3.82
CA GLU A 173 13.48 8.05 -2.43
C GLU A 173 13.31 6.83 -1.55
N LYS A 174 14.09 6.76 -0.47
CA LYS A 174 14.17 5.58 0.40
C LYS A 174 13.62 5.87 1.79
N TYR A 175 12.81 4.94 2.29
CA TYR A 175 12.18 5.04 3.61
C TYR A 175 12.30 3.73 4.37
N LEU A 176 12.48 3.84 5.69
CA LEU A 176 12.31 2.76 6.63
C LEU A 176 10.90 2.87 7.22
N PHE A 177 10.16 1.78 7.22
CA PHE A 177 8.77 1.70 7.68
C PHE A 177 8.62 0.55 8.67
N ASN A 178 8.18 0.89 9.86
CA ASN A 178 7.87 -0.06 10.93
C ASN A 178 6.43 0.10 11.40
N ALA A 179 5.83 -0.99 11.86
CA ALA A 179 4.55 -0.95 12.55
C ALA A 179 4.59 -1.82 13.81
N THR A 180 3.68 -1.52 14.74
CA THR A 180 3.55 -2.30 15.97
C THR A 180 3.11 -3.73 15.70
N THR A 181 3.72 -4.68 16.41
CA THR A 181 3.31 -6.07 16.42
C THR A 181 2.06 -6.21 17.29
N HIS A 182 1.03 -6.84 16.74
CA HIS A 182 -0.17 -7.13 17.50
C HIS A 182 0.03 -8.40 18.38
N PRO A 183 -0.55 -8.49 19.59
CA PRO A 183 -0.40 -9.67 20.47
C PRO A 183 -0.82 -11.01 19.86
N LYS A 184 -1.74 -10.98 18.90
CA LYS A 184 -2.20 -12.19 18.17
C LYS A 184 -1.39 -12.50 16.91
N ASP A 185 -0.40 -11.69 16.54
CA ASP A 185 0.48 -11.98 15.42
C ASP A 185 1.37 -13.20 15.72
N LYS A 186 1.60 -14.06 14.75
CA LYS A 186 2.52 -15.22 14.87
C LYS A 186 4.00 -14.84 14.86
N GLY A 187 4.32 -13.57 14.74
CA GLY A 187 5.69 -13.06 14.73
C GLY A 187 5.71 -11.54 14.72
N PRO A 188 6.88 -10.92 14.81
CA PRO A 188 6.99 -9.47 14.77
C PRO A 188 6.54 -8.94 13.40
N PHE A 189 5.89 -7.77 13.42
CA PHE A 189 5.66 -7.04 12.17
C PHE A 189 7.02 -6.77 11.51
N PRO A 190 7.19 -7.07 10.22
CA PRO A 190 8.48 -6.89 9.56
C PRO A 190 8.84 -5.41 9.44
N GLU A 191 10.13 -5.11 9.56
CA GLU A 191 10.66 -3.81 9.17
C GLU A 191 10.79 -3.77 7.65
N TYR A 192 10.07 -2.84 7.01
CA TYR A 192 10.13 -2.66 5.57
C TYR A 192 11.08 -1.53 5.19
N THR A 193 11.84 -1.74 4.12
CA THR A 193 12.49 -0.64 3.40
C THR A 193 11.71 -0.42 2.11
N LEU A 194 11.30 0.82 1.83
CA LEU A 194 10.46 1.21 0.70
C LEU A 194 11.24 2.14 -0.22
N TRP A 195 11.08 2.00 -1.55
CA TRP A 195 11.68 2.88 -2.56
C TRP A 195 10.59 3.42 -3.48
N TYR A 196 10.51 4.74 -3.56
CA TYR A 196 9.56 5.45 -4.43
C TYR A 196 10.29 6.24 -5.51
N ALA A 197 9.70 6.27 -6.70
CA ALA A 197 10.10 7.18 -7.77
C ALA A 197 9.76 8.64 -7.40
N LYS A 198 10.30 9.60 -8.14
CA LYS A 198 9.98 11.03 -7.94
C LYS A 198 8.52 11.38 -8.19
N ASN A 199 7.83 10.61 -9.03
CA ASN A 199 6.40 10.72 -9.27
C ASN A 199 5.56 9.97 -8.23
N GLU A 200 6.17 9.57 -7.11
CA GLU A 200 5.54 8.91 -5.95
C GLU A 200 5.09 7.46 -6.19
N GLU A 201 5.33 6.88 -7.36
CA GLU A 201 5.07 5.46 -7.59
C GLU A 201 6.02 4.58 -6.77
N LEU A 202 5.48 3.53 -6.14
CA LEU A 202 6.27 2.51 -5.47
C LEU A 202 7.04 1.68 -6.50
N LEU A 203 8.35 1.61 -6.33
CA LEU A 203 9.25 0.85 -7.21
C LEU A 203 9.67 -0.49 -6.61
N LYS A 204 9.92 -0.47 -5.30
CA LYS A 204 10.49 -1.62 -4.60
C LYS A 204 10.17 -1.54 -3.13
N PHE A 205 10.00 -2.69 -2.49
CA PHE A 205 10.14 -2.81 -1.05
C PHE A 205 10.83 -4.12 -0.68
N ARG A 206 11.37 -4.17 0.54
CA ARG A 206 12.00 -5.37 1.07
C ARG A 206 11.79 -5.48 2.57
N PHE A 207 11.87 -6.70 3.06
CA PHE A 207 11.93 -7.00 4.48
C PHE A 207 12.76 -8.26 4.75
N ILE A 208 13.14 -8.47 6.01
CA ILE A 208 13.79 -9.71 6.45
C ILE A 208 12.75 -10.60 7.11
N ASN A 209 12.55 -11.79 6.57
CA ASN A 209 11.67 -12.77 7.18
C ASN A 209 12.21 -13.17 8.56
N TRP A 210 11.39 -13.04 9.59
CA TRP A 210 11.81 -13.24 10.97
C TRP A 210 12.15 -14.70 11.31
N LYS A 211 11.53 -15.67 10.64
CA LYS A 211 11.73 -17.11 10.88
C LYS A 211 13.11 -17.57 10.43
N ASP A 212 13.49 -17.29 9.20
CA ASP A 212 14.72 -17.82 8.59
C ASP A 212 15.79 -16.76 8.26
N LYS A 213 15.52 -15.49 8.63
CA LYS A 213 16.42 -14.34 8.42
C LYS A 213 16.80 -14.11 6.96
N LYS A 214 15.97 -14.57 6.02
CA LYS A 214 16.19 -14.33 4.60
C LYS A 214 15.44 -13.09 4.13
N GLU A 215 16.08 -12.38 3.23
CA GLU A 215 15.49 -11.23 2.57
C GLU A 215 14.38 -11.65 1.61
N VAL A 216 13.29 -10.90 1.63
CA VAL A 216 12.20 -10.93 0.64
C VAL A 216 12.17 -9.56 -0.02
N ILE A 217 12.25 -9.54 -1.34
CA ILE A 217 12.24 -8.33 -2.15
C ILE A 217 11.01 -8.37 -3.03
N THR A 218 10.27 -7.27 -3.06
CA THR A 218 9.21 -7.03 -4.03
C THR A 218 9.66 -5.89 -4.93
N ILE A 219 9.69 -6.13 -6.25
CA ILE A 219 10.21 -5.17 -7.23
C ILE A 219 9.26 -5.02 -8.39
N ARG A 220 9.02 -3.77 -8.79
CA ARG A 220 8.17 -3.42 -9.93
C ARG A 220 8.72 -4.02 -11.22
N ASN A 221 7.90 -4.76 -11.98
CA ASN A 221 8.32 -5.39 -13.23
C ASN A 221 7.72 -4.75 -14.50
N ASN A 222 6.65 -3.94 -14.37
CA ASN A 222 6.01 -3.23 -15.48
C ASN A 222 6.21 -1.69 -15.42
N TRP A 223 7.29 -1.21 -14.80
CA TRP A 223 7.52 0.23 -14.68
C TRP A 223 8.22 0.78 -15.94
N ASP A 224 7.60 1.80 -16.55
CA ASP A 224 8.14 2.59 -17.65
C ASP A 224 8.12 4.08 -17.28
N GLN A 225 9.24 4.77 -17.57
CA GLN A 225 9.34 6.23 -17.41
C GLN A 225 8.50 6.97 -18.44
#